data_38bd685401f2dd6ae5a863e8980c4162
#
_entry.id   38bd685401f2dd6ae5a863e8980c4162
#
_cell.length_a   1.000
_cell.length_b   1.000
_cell.length_c   1.000
_cell.angle_alpha   90.00
_cell.angle_beta   90.00
_cell.angle_gamma   90.00
#
_symmetry.space_group_name_H-M   'P 1'
#
loop_
_entity.id
_entity.type
_entity.pdbx_description
1 polymer ?
#
loop_
_entity_poly.entity_id
_entity_poly.type
_entity_poly.pdbx_seq_one_letter_code
_entity_poly.pdbx_strand_id
1 'polypeptide(L)'
;GIIVPLIRAAADAGVPVMGVCLGHQAIGEAFGGRVVRAARIVHGKVDAITHDGTGLFAGLPSPLRATRYHSLTLEPETLPEVLRVTATAADGTIMGVAHCTLPVEGVQFHPESIRSEHGHAMIANWLRRCGNGAGAPLKETA
;
A
#
# COMPACT_ATOMS: atom_id res chain seq x y z
N GLY A 1 -13.01 -11.45 6.94
CA GLY A 1 -13.06 -10.63 8.12
C GLY A 1 -13.80 -9.32 7.92
N ILE A 2 -13.83 -8.52 8.95
CA ILE A 2 -14.53 -7.22 8.95
C ILE A 2 -13.77 -6.14 8.15
N ILE A 3 -12.46 -6.34 7.93
CA ILE A 3 -11.61 -5.30 7.34
C ILE A 3 -11.95 -5.02 5.87
N VAL A 4 -12.23 -6.03 5.09
CA VAL A 4 -12.56 -5.86 3.66
C VAL A 4 -13.86 -5.06 3.47
N PRO A 5 -14.98 -5.40 4.15
CA PRO A 5 -16.17 -4.57 4.08
C PRO A 5 -15.96 -3.14 4.57
N LEU A 6 -15.12 -2.95 5.58
CA LEU A 6 -14.81 -1.62 6.11
C LEU A 6 -14.09 -0.77 5.07
N ILE A 7 -13.11 -1.34 4.36
CA ILE A 7 -12.40 -0.65 3.29
C ILE A 7 -13.37 -0.20 2.19
N ARG A 8 -14.27 -1.09 1.78
CA ARG A 8 -15.27 -0.77 0.78
C ARG A 8 -16.20 0.36 1.23
N ALA A 9 -16.69 0.29 2.47
CA ALA A 9 -17.57 1.31 3.01
C ALA A 9 -16.85 2.67 3.10
N ALA A 10 -15.61 2.69 3.57
CA ALA A 10 -14.84 3.93 3.66
C ALA A 10 -14.57 4.51 2.27
N ALA A 11 -14.18 3.68 1.31
CA ALA A 11 -13.91 4.11 -0.06
C ALA A 11 -15.17 4.69 -0.70
N ASP A 12 -16.30 4.02 -0.57
CA ASP A 12 -17.58 4.49 -1.11
C ASP A 12 -18.03 5.80 -0.48
N ALA A 13 -17.67 6.03 0.77
CA ALA A 13 -17.97 7.29 1.46
C ALA A 13 -16.94 8.39 1.17
N GLY A 14 -15.93 8.12 0.36
CA GLY A 14 -14.86 9.09 0.06
C GLY A 14 -13.88 9.31 1.19
N VAL A 15 -13.85 8.43 2.19
CA VAL A 15 -12.91 8.51 3.31
C VAL A 15 -11.56 7.95 2.87
N PRO A 16 -10.46 8.70 3.04
CA PRO A 16 -9.13 8.20 2.69
C PRO A 16 -8.75 6.93 3.47
N VAL A 17 -8.20 5.96 2.76
CA VAL A 17 -7.77 4.68 3.33
C VAL A 17 -6.32 4.41 2.95
N MET A 18 -5.49 4.16 3.96
CA MET A 18 -4.12 3.71 3.77
C MET A 18 -3.98 2.33 4.41
N GLY A 19 -3.51 1.37 3.64
CA GLY A 19 -3.28 0.00 4.13
C GLY A 19 -1.79 -0.33 4.18
N VAL A 20 -1.37 -0.94 5.29
CA VAL A 20 0.02 -1.38 5.50
C VAL A 20 0.02 -2.88 5.71
N CYS A 21 0.84 -3.59 4.95
CA CYS A 21 1.01 -5.05 5.03
C CYS A 21 -0.32 -5.80 4.85
N LEU A 22 -0.93 -6.27 5.93
CA LEU A 22 -2.24 -6.92 5.87
C LEU A 22 -3.33 -6.00 5.33
N GLY A 23 -3.26 -4.71 5.66
CA GLY A 23 -4.18 -3.71 5.15
C GLY A 23 -4.05 -3.50 3.64
N HIS A 24 -2.84 -3.55 3.12
CA HIS A 24 -2.56 -3.51 1.68
C HIS A 24 -3.19 -4.72 0.97
N GLN A 25 -3.02 -5.91 1.54
CA GLN A 25 -3.61 -7.13 1.00
C GLN A 25 -5.14 -7.06 1.03
N ALA A 26 -5.70 -6.53 2.11
CA ALA A 26 -7.14 -6.34 2.25
C ALA A 26 -7.70 -5.34 1.23
N ILE A 27 -6.94 -4.30 0.88
CA ILE A 27 -7.31 -3.39 -0.21
C ILE A 27 -7.42 -4.16 -1.53
N GLY A 28 -6.43 -4.99 -1.84
CA GLY A 28 -6.48 -5.81 -3.04
C GLY A 28 -7.73 -6.69 -3.09
N GLU A 29 -8.04 -7.37 -1.99
CA GLU A 29 -9.22 -8.22 -1.90
C GLU A 29 -10.52 -7.43 -1.98
N ALA A 30 -10.56 -6.24 -1.37
CA ALA A 30 -11.77 -5.41 -1.35
C ALA A 30 -12.22 -5.03 -2.76
N PHE A 31 -11.30 -4.90 -3.69
CA PHE A 31 -11.60 -4.51 -5.06
C PHE A 31 -11.53 -5.68 -6.06
N GLY A 32 -11.42 -6.92 -5.57
CA GLY A 32 -11.59 -8.10 -6.40
C GLY A 32 -10.30 -8.86 -6.73
N GLY A 33 -9.16 -8.43 -6.21
CA GLY A 33 -7.92 -9.16 -6.35
C GLY A 33 -7.82 -10.34 -5.39
N ARG A 34 -6.79 -11.17 -5.59
CA ARG A 34 -6.53 -12.33 -4.74
C ARG A 34 -5.22 -12.19 -4.00
N VAL A 35 -5.21 -12.66 -2.76
CA VAL A 35 -3.99 -12.82 -1.96
C VAL A 35 -3.53 -14.26 -2.09
N VAL A 36 -2.28 -14.45 -2.46
CA VAL A 36 -1.69 -15.77 -2.67
C VAL A 36 -0.39 -15.88 -1.89
N ARG A 37 0.12 -17.10 -1.75
CA ARG A 37 1.41 -17.33 -1.11
C ARG A 37 2.52 -16.75 -1.99
N ALA A 38 3.42 -15.97 -1.40
CA ALA A 38 4.57 -15.43 -2.11
C ALA A 38 5.52 -16.55 -2.53
N ALA A 39 6.23 -16.34 -3.63
CA ALA A 39 7.21 -17.32 -4.12
C ALA A 39 8.30 -17.58 -3.08
N ARG A 40 8.62 -16.58 -2.27
CA ARG A 40 9.55 -16.70 -1.14
C ARG A 40 8.93 -16.07 0.09
N ILE A 41 9.13 -16.71 1.25
CA ILE A 41 8.77 -16.12 2.53
C ILE A 41 9.82 -15.07 2.85
N VAL A 42 9.37 -13.83 3.12
CA VAL A 42 10.26 -12.73 3.47
C VAL A 42 9.98 -12.29 4.91
N HIS A 43 11.01 -12.31 5.73
CA HIS A 43 10.86 -11.99 7.14
C HIS A 43 12.00 -11.09 7.62
N GLY A 44 11.70 -9.82 7.78
CA GLY A 44 12.65 -8.83 8.28
C GLY A 44 13.76 -8.45 7.29
N LYS A 45 13.58 -8.74 6.01
CA LYS A 45 14.56 -8.40 4.99
C LYS A 45 14.35 -6.99 4.48
N VAL A 46 15.44 -6.22 4.37
CA VAL A 46 15.44 -4.93 3.70
C VAL A 46 15.65 -5.17 2.21
N ASP A 47 14.78 -4.62 1.39
CA ASP A 47 14.80 -4.82 -0.05
C ASP A 47 14.63 -3.50 -0.80
N ALA A 48 15.11 -3.45 -2.02
CA ALA A 48 14.97 -2.29 -2.89
C ALA A 48 13.58 -2.30 -3.53
N ILE A 49 12.86 -1.21 -3.39
CA ILE A 49 11.50 -1.05 -3.89
C ILE A 49 11.51 0.03 -4.97
N THR A 50 11.15 -0.33 -6.19
CA THR A 50 10.98 0.62 -7.29
C THR A 50 9.54 1.12 -7.27
N HIS A 51 9.35 2.43 -7.40
CA HIS A 51 8.02 3.04 -7.34
C HIS A 51 7.84 4.07 -8.46
N ASP A 52 6.59 4.50 -8.64
CA ASP A 52 6.21 5.42 -9.72
C ASP A 52 6.23 6.90 -9.33
N GLY A 53 6.61 7.23 -8.11
CA GLY A 53 6.69 8.61 -7.64
C GLY A 53 5.37 9.29 -7.37
N THR A 54 4.28 8.55 -7.30
CA THR A 54 2.95 9.11 -7.05
C THR A 54 2.47 8.83 -5.64
N GLY A 55 1.49 9.60 -5.15
CA GLY A 55 0.83 9.38 -3.87
C GLY A 55 1.83 9.35 -2.72
N LEU A 56 1.89 8.23 -2.01
CA LEU A 56 2.82 8.04 -0.88
C LEU A 56 4.27 8.24 -1.28
N PHE A 57 4.62 7.98 -2.53
CA PHE A 57 6.00 8.04 -3.02
C PHE A 57 6.38 9.38 -3.64
N ALA A 58 5.50 10.36 -3.59
CA ALA A 58 5.73 11.67 -4.22
C ALA A 58 7.01 12.33 -3.67
N GLY A 59 7.91 12.70 -4.57
CA GLY A 59 9.17 13.36 -4.22
C GLY A 59 10.24 12.44 -3.63
N LEU A 60 10.01 11.15 -3.55
CA LEU A 60 10.97 10.20 -2.98
C LEU A 60 11.87 9.58 -4.06
N PRO A 61 13.11 9.21 -3.72
CA PRO A 61 13.98 8.53 -4.67
C PRO A 61 13.46 7.13 -4.99
N SER A 62 13.72 6.66 -6.21
CA SER A 62 13.42 5.30 -6.62
C SER A 62 14.68 4.67 -7.23
N PRO A 63 15.10 3.49 -6.76
CA PRO A 63 14.47 2.72 -5.70
C PRO A 63 14.72 3.29 -4.30
N LEU A 64 13.89 2.89 -3.36
CA LEU A 64 14.12 3.13 -1.94
C LEU A 64 14.21 1.79 -1.20
N ARG A 65 14.74 1.80 0.01
CA ARG A 65 14.86 0.59 0.82
C ARG A 65 13.72 0.51 1.82
N ALA A 66 13.10 -0.65 1.91
CA ALA A 66 12.00 -0.88 2.84
C ALA A 66 12.08 -2.29 3.42
N THR A 67 11.56 -2.45 4.62
CA THR A 67 11.56 -3.73 5.32
C THR A 67 10.33 -4.54 4.92
N ARG A 68 10.57 -5.79 4.56
CA ARG A 68 9.53 -6.75 4.17
C ARG A 68 9.33 -7.79 5.27
N TYR A 69 8.05 -8.01 5.62
CA TYR A 69 7.62 -9.05 6.56
C TYR A 69 6.34 -9.69 6.02
N HIS A 70 6.45 -10.57 5.03
CA HIS A 70 5.23 -11.18 4.50
C HIS A 70 5.48 -12.54 3.87
N SER A 71 4.53 -13.43 4.01
CA SER A 71 4.48 -14.73 3.33
C SER A 71 3.39 -14.76 2.25
N LEU A 72 2.52 -13.76 2.25
CA LEU A 72 1.43 -13.61 1.28
C LEU A 72 1.64 -12.34 0.47
N THR A 73 1.08 -12.31 -0.73
CA THR A 73 1.19 -11.18 -1.64
C THR A 73 -0.06 -11.08 -2.51
N LEU A 74 -0.32 -9.90 -3.05
CA LEU A 74 -1.35 -9.75 -4.07
C LEU A 74 -0.90 -10.43 -5.36
N GLU A 75 -1.82 -11.17 -5.97
CA GLU A 75 -1.55 -11.85 -7.23
C GLU A 75 -1.69 -10.86 -8.39
N PRO A 76 -0.61 -10.59 -9.14
CA PRO A 76 -0.65 -9.58 -10.20
C PRO A 76 -1.72 -9.84 -11.25
N GLU A 77 -1.92 -11.12 -11.61
CA GLU A 77 -2.84 -11.51 -12.67
C GLU A 77 -4.30 -11.25 -12.32
N THR A 78 -4.63 -11.18 -11.03
CA THR A 78 -6.01 -10.93 -10.58
C THR A 78 -6.25 -9.50 -10.16
N LEU A 79 -5.22 -8.65 -10.19
CA LEU A 79 -5.39 -7.26 -9.76
C LEU A 79 -6.38 -6.54 -10.69
N PRO A 80 -7.48 -5.96 -10.16
CA PRO A 80 -8.49 -5.34 -11.02
C PRO A 80 -7.97 -4.04 -11.62
N GLU A 81 -8.59 -3.61 -12.71
CA GLU A 81 -8.19 -2.39 -13.43
C GLU A 81 -8.33 -1.11 -12.57
N VAL A 82 -9.22 -1.12 -11.57
CA VAL A 82 -9.38 0.04 -10.68
C VAL A 82 -8.21 0.25 -9.74
N LEU A 83 -7.35 -0.76 -9.59
CA LEU A 83 -6.12 -0.65 -8.80
C LEU A 83 -4.91 -0.64 -9.72
N ARG A 84 -4.03 0.33 -9.54
CA ARG A 84 -2.76 0.35 -10.26
C ARG A 84 -1.63 -0.04 -9.31
N VAL A 85 -0.61 -0.67 -9.83
CA VAL A 85 0.60 -0.99 -9.09
C VAL A 85 1.46 0.27 -9.01
N THR A 86 1.80 0.68 -7.80
CA THR A 86 2.61 1.89 -7.57
C THR A 86 4.06 1.55 -7.23
N ALA A 87 4.31 0.33 -6.77
CA ALA A 87 5.66 -0.09 -6.38
C ALA A 87 5.82 -1.60 -6.51
N THR A 88 7.04 -2.01 -6.87
CA THR A 88 7.41 -3.42 -7.00
C THR A 88 8.78 -3.69 -6.40
N ALA A 89 8.98 -4.90 -5.88
CA ALA A 89 10.29 -5.39 -5.49
C ALA A 89 11.04 -5.97 -6.71
N ALA A 90 12.33 -6.24 -6.55
CA ALA A 90 13.15 -6.78 -7.63
C ALA A 90 12.64 -8.13 -8.15
N ASP A 91 12.00 -8.91 -7.31
CA ASP A 91 11.41 -10.21 -7.68
C ASP A 91 10.04 -10.09 -8.36
N GLY A 92 9.56 -8.87 -8.62
CA GLY A 92 8.27 -8.61 -9.24
C GLY A 92 7.09 -8.58 -8.27
N THR A 93 7.33 -8.78 -6.98
CA THR A 93 6.26 -8.73 -5.97
C THR A 93 5.64 -7.32 -5.93
N ILE A 94 4.32 -7.26 -5.92
CA ILE A 94 3.60 -5.99 -5.76
C ILE A 94 3.87 -5.45 -4.35
N MET A 95 4.43 -4.26 -4.27
CA MET A 95 4.78 -3.61 -3.01
C MET A 95 3.96 -2.37 -2.73
N GLY A 96 3.19 -1.91 -3.68
CA GLY A 96 2.28 -0.79 -3.51
C GLY A 96 1.16 -0.82 -4.54
N VAL A 97 -0.03 -0.39 -4.11
CA VAL A 97 -1.19 -0.23 -4.98
C VAL A 97 -1.91 1.07 -4.63
N ALA A 98 -2.61 1.62 -5.61
CA ALA A 98 -3.48 2.77 -5.40
C ALA A 98 -4.72 2.61 -6.28
N HIS A 99 -5.86 3.02 -5.74
CA HIS A 99 -7.08 3.08 -6.54
C HIS A 99 -6.94 4.22 -7.55
N CYS A 100 -7.46 4.02 -8.77
CA CYS A 100 -7.32 4.98 -9.85
C CYS A 100 -8.09 6.28 -9.61
N THR A 101 -9.16 6.24 -8.82
CA THR A 101 -10.03 7.40 -8.58
C THR A 101 -10.31 7.65 -7.10
N LEU A 102 -10.43 6.61 -6.27
CA LEU A 102 -10.75 6.74 -4.85
C LEU A 102 -9.48 6.98 -4.02
N PRO A 103 -9.60 7.64 -2.86
CA PRO A 103 -8.43 7.92 -2.01
C PRO A 103 -8.01 6.69 -1.20
N VAL A 104 -7.59 5.65 -1.90
CA VAL A 104 -7.17 4.37 -1.31
C VAL A 104 -5.80 4.02 -1.82
N GLU A 105 -4.86 3.82 -0.91
CA GLU A 105 -3.49 3.38 -1.22
C GLU A 105 -3.03 2.33 -0.22
N GLY A 106 -2.17 1.43 -0.67
CA GLY A 106 -1.59 0.42 0.19
C GLY A 106 -0.13 0.15 -0.13
N VAL A 107 0.62 -0.23 0.89
CA VAL A 107 2.01 -0.69 0.75
C VAL A 107 2.19 -2.01 1.48
N GLN A 108 2.92 -2.94 0.86
CA GLN A 108 3.18 -4.26 1.44
C GLN A 108 4.23 -4.21 2.55
N PHE A 109 5.12 -3.27 2.49
CA PHE A 109 6.19 -3.10 3.47
C PHE A 109 5.71 -2.23 4.66
N HIS A 110 6.58 -2.07 5.64
CA HIS A 110 6.30 -1.30 6.85
C HIS A 110 7.03 0.05 6.81
N PRO A 111 6.36 1.14 6.41
CA PRO A 111 7.00 2.46 6.39
C PRO A 111 7.37 2.96 7.79
N GLU A 112 6.67 2.48 8.83
CA GLU A 112 6.96 2.84 10.22
C GLU A 112 8.22 2.15 10.76
N SER A 113 8.73 1.11 10.09
CA SER A 113 9.92 0.40 10.53
C SER A 113 11.15 1.29 10.47
N ILE A 114 11.98 1.25 11.50
CA ILE A 114 13.24 2.01 11.56
C ILE A 114 14.21 1.66 10.42
N ARG A 115 14.09 0.45 9.86
CA ARG A 115 14.92 -0.01 8.74
C ARG A 115 14.37 0.40 7.37
N SER A 116 13.17 0.95 7.30
CA SER A 116 12.58 1.45 6.07
C SER A 116 13.02 2.90 5.86
N GLU A 117 13.59 3.19 4.69
CA GLU A 117 13.97 4.54 4.32
C GLU A 117 12.73 5.37 3.98
N HIS A 118 12.77 6.65 4.30
CA HIS A 118 11.74 7.61 3.90
C HIS A 118 10.33 7.33 4.44
N GLY A 119 10.19 6.50 5.47
CA GLY A 119 8.89 6.18 6.05
C GLY A 119 8.14 7.43 6.55
N HIS A 120 8.86 8.33 7.21
CA HIS A 120 8.25 9.60 7.67
C HIS A 120 7.75 10.46 6.51
N ALA A 121 8.50 10.49 5.40
CA ALA A 121 8.10 11.25 4.22
C ALA A 121 6.85 10.64 3.57
N MET A 122 6.73 9.32 3.54
CA MET A 122 5.53 8.64 3.04
C MET A 122 4.30 8.99 3.89
N ILE A 123 4.44 8.96 5.20
CA ILE A 123 3.37 9.33 6.12
C ILE A 123 3.00 10.81 5.93
N ALA A 124 4.00 11.67 5.78
CA ALA A 124 3.75 13.09 5.52
C ALA A 124 3.00 13.31 4.20
N ASN A 125 3.34 12.56 3.16
CA ASN A 125 2.63 12.60 1.88
C ASN A 125 1.16 12.21 2.07
N TRP A 126 0.90 11.17 2.85
CA TRP A 126 -0.46 10.72 3.13
C TRP A 126 -1.24 11.78 3.92
N LEU A 127 -0.64 12.36 4.95
CA LEU A 127 -1.27 13.40 5.76
C LEU A 127 -1.65 14.63 4.92
N ARG A 128 -0.76 15.04 4.00
CA ARG A 128 -1.07 16.14 3.07
C ARG A 128 -2.26 15.82 2.19
N ARG A 129 -2.35 14.59 1.70
CA ARG A 129 -3.47 14.15 0.89
C ARG A 129 -4.78 14.19 1.68
N CYS A 130 -4.76 13.74 2.93
CA CYS A 130 -5.92 13.78 3.81
C CYS A 130 -6.34 15.21 4.12
N GLY A 131 -5.37 16.10 4.39
CA GLY A 131 -5.63 17.50 4.65
C GLY A 131 -6.23 18.24 3.47
N ASN A 132 -5.85 17.88 2.24
CA ASN A 132 -6.40 18.45 1.02
C ASN A 132 -7.76 17.85 0.66
N GLY A 133 -8.12 16.74 1.28
CA GLY A 133 -9.34 15.99 1.00
C GLY A 133 -10.41 16.19 2.05
N ALA A 134 -10.91 17.42 2.24
CA ALA A 134 -12.06 17.72 3.09
C ALA A 134 -11.88 17.48 4.59
N GLY A 135 -10.65 17.49 5.09
CA GLY A 135 -10.39 17.50 6.52
C GLY A 135 -10.73 16.22 7.28
N ALA A 136 -10.82 15.10 6.59
CA ALA A 136 -11.04 13.82 7.25
C ALA A 136 -9.83 13.44 8.11
N PRO A 137 -10.03 12.95 9.34
CA PRO A 137 -8.90 12.51 10.15
C PRO A 137 -8.25 11.28 9.55
N LEU A 138 -6.92 11.19 9.71
CA LEU A 138 -6.16 10.04 9.28
C LEU A 138 -6.58 8.82 10.10
N LYS A 139 -6.83 7.70 9.42
CA LYS A 139 -7.03 6.42 10.05
C LYS A 139 -6.03 5.43 9.50
N GLU A 140 -5.18 4.92 10.38
CA GLU A 140 -4.29 3.84 10.02
C GLU A 140 -5.04 2.53 10.05
N THR A 141 -4.86 1.75 9.00
CA THR A 141 -5.29 0.35 8.98
C THR A 141 -4.05 -0.51 8.86
N ALA A 142 -3.70 -1.15 9.91
CA ALA A 142 -2.58 -2.08 9.93
C ALA A 142 -2.97 -3.41 9.30
#